data_c0e03b947dfbebee8904c2f738e35af8
#
_entry.id   c0e03b947dfbebee8904c2f738e35af8
#
_cell.length_a   1.000
_cell.length_b   1.000
_cell.length_c   1.000
_cell.angle_alpha   90.00
_cell.angle_beta   90.00
_cell.angle_gamma   90.00
#
_symmetry.space_group_name_H-M   'P 1'
#
loop_
_entity.id
_entity.type
_entity.pdbx_description
1 polymer ?
#
loop_
_entity_poly.entity_id
_entity_poly.type
_entity_poly.pdbx_seq_one_letter_code
_entity_poly.pdbx_strand_id
1 'polypeptide(L)'
;MASRYGLRVVAGFEGAKGLIVLAAGLGLFHLIHKDVGDVAERLVRRLHLNVDSHYPRIFIDAADKLDDAHLRTLAMVALLYSLVRFAEGYGLWRDRRWAEWFGAISGGIYLPLEIYELWEKTTWLRFGVLTVNCIVVFYLVQILVRKHVPTPEAATPPAVSAGP
;
A
#
# COMPACT_ATOMS: atom_id res chain seq x y z
N MET A 1 18.70 -16.29 6.65
CA MET A 1 17.39 -16.88 6.24
C MET A 1 16.19 -16.03 6.67
N ALA A 2 16.18 -15.40 7.83
CA ALA A 2 15.08 -14.56 8.32
C ALA A 2 14.73 -13.35 7.39
N SER A 3 15.71 -12.73 6.75
CA SER A 3 15.51 -11.57 5.86
C SER A 3 14.64 -11.89 4.63
N ARG A 4 14.82 -13.05 4.01
CA ARG A 4 14.04 -13.43 2.81
C ARG A 4 12.59 -13.77 3.12
N TYR A 5 12.33 -14.35 4.30
CA TYR A 5 10.96 -14.64 4.72
C TYR A 5 10.19 -13.34 4.97
N GLY A 6 10.79 -12.40 5.70
CA GLY A 6 10.15 -11.10 5.96
C GLY A 6 9.87 -10.29 4.68
N LEU A 7 10.82 -10.29 3.70
CA LEU A 7 10.58 -9.65 2.40
C LEU A 7 9.40 -10.27 1.63
N ARG A 8 9.22 -11.60 1.71
CA ARG A 8 8.08 -12.27 1.09
C ARG A 8 6.75 -11.92 1.77
N VAL A 9 6.75 -11.76 3.10
CA VAL A 9 5.56 -11.31 3.83
C VAL A 9 5.18 -9.89 3.41
N VAL A 10 6.15 -8.97 3.35
CA VAL A 10 5.92 -7.60 2.87
C VAL A 10 5.46 -7.60 1.41
N ALA A 11 6.09 -8.40 0.54
CA ALA A 11 5.68 -8.57 -0.86
C ALA A 11 4.23 -9.05 -0.99
N GLY A 12 3.82 -10.03 -0.19
CA GLY A 12 2.44 -10.51 -0.14
C GLY A 12 1.47 -9.43 0.32
N PHE A 13 1.84 -8.63 1.31
CA PHE A 13 1.02 -7.52 1.80
C PHE A 13 0.86 -6.42 0.74
N GLU A 14 1.94 -6.02 0.06
CA GLU A 14 1.88 -5.05 -1.04
C GLU A 14 1.06 -5.58 -2.23
N GLY A 15 1.22 -6.85 -2.57
CA GLY A 15 0.39 -7.52 -3.58
C GLY A 15 -1.10 -7.55 -3.20
N ALA A 16 -1.43 -7.82 -1.95
CA ALA A 16 -2.81 -7.81 -1.46
C ALA A 16 -3.43 -6.40 -1.54
N LYS A 17 -2.70 -5.35 -1.16
CA LYS A 17 -3.14 -3.96 -1.36
C LYS A 17 -3.42 -3.66 -2.83
N GLY A 18 -2.51 -4.04 -3.72
CA GLY A 18 -2.69 -3.91 -5.16
C GLY A 18 -3.94 -4.62 -5.67
N LEU A 19 -4.19 -5.84 -5.19
CA LEU A 19 -5.37 -6.63 -5.57
C LEU A 19 -6.69 -5.98 -5.12
N ILE A 20 -6.74 -5.49 -3.89
CA ILE A 20 -7.92 -4.81 -3.34
C ILE A 20 -8.23 -3.55 -4.16
N VAL A 21 -7.23 -2.73 -4.45
CA VAL A 21 -7.41 -1.50 -5.23
C VAL A 21 -7.76 -1.81 -6.68
N LEU A 22 -7.20 -2.88 -7.27
CA LEU A 22 -7.57 -3.35 -8.60
C LEU A 22 -9.04 -3.76 -8.64
N ALA A 23 -9.50 -4.55 -7.68
CA ALA A 23 -10.90 -4.97 -7.61
C ALA A 23 -11.84 -3.77 -7.45
N ALA A 24 -11.48 -2.78 -6.63
CA ALA A 24 -12.23 -1.53 -6.50
C ALA A 24 -12.26 -0.74 -7.82
N GLY A 25 -11.11 -0.60 -8.50
CA GLY A 25 -11.02 0.09 -9.80
C GLY A 25 -11.85 -0.58 -10.89
N LEU A 26 -11.84 -1.92 -10.97
CA LEU A 26 -12.70 -2.67 -11.87
C LEU A 26 -14.19 -2.49 -11.52
N GLY A 27 -14.52 -2.42 -10.23
CA GLY A 27 -15.87 -2.09 -9.77
C GLY A 27 -16.31 -0.71 -10.25
N LEU A 28 -15.46 0.32 -10.11
CA LEU A 28 -15.73 1.67 -10.61
C LEU A 28 -15.89 1.67 -12.13
N PHE A 29 -15.05 0.94 -12.86
CA PHE A 29 -15.17 0.82 -14.31
C PHE A 29 -16.50 0.20 -14.75
N HIS A 30 -17.00 -0.78 -13.98
CA HIS A 30 -18.30 -1.39 -14.22
C HIS A 30 -19.49 -0.46 -13.92
N LEU A 31 -19.29 0.61 -13.15
CA LEU A 31 -20.29 1.62 -12.85
C LEU A 31 -20.40 2.73 -13.91
N ILE A 32 -19.44 2.81 -14.84
CA ILE A 32 -19.52 3.76 -15.97
C ILE A 32 -20.82 3.51 -16.74
N HIS A 33 -21.51 4.59 -17.08
CA HIS A 33 -22.84 4.59 -17.70
C HIS A 33 -23.97 4.04 -16.80
N LYS A 34 -23.76 3.95 -15.49
CA LYS A 34 -24.79 3.61 -14.52
C LYS A 34 -25.02 4.80 -13.60
N ASP A 35 -26.23 4.94 -13.12
CA ASP A 35 -26.53 5.88 -12.04
C ASP A 35 -25.88 5.38 -10.75
N VAL A 36 -24.80 6.06 -10.35
CA VAL A 36 -24.00 5.64 -9.20
C VAL A 36 -24.75 5.89 -7.90
N GLY A 37 -25.58 6.93 -7.85
CA GLY A 37 -26.47 7.22 -6.74
C GLY A 37 -27.49 6.10 -6.51
N ASP A 38 -28.12 5.63 -7.57
CA ASP A 38 -29.03 4.49 -7.52
C ASP A 38 -28.34 3.20 -7.02
N VAL A 39 -27.09 2.98 -7.40
CA VAL A 39 -26.30 1.84 -6.92
C VAL A 39 -25.96 2.00 -5.45
N ALA A 40 -25.55 3.19 -5.03
CA ALA A 40 -25.25 3.51 -3.63
C ALA A 40 -26.50 3.35 -2.75
N GLU A 41 -27.64 3.84 -3.19
CA GLU A 41 -28.93 3.69 -2.47
C GLU A 41 -29.31 2.21 -2.30
N ARG A 42 -29.21 1.42 -3.38
CA ARG A 42 -29.46 -0.03 -3.33
C ARG A 42 -28.50 -0.76 -2.38
N LEU A 43 -27.24 -0.33 -2.31
CA LEU A 43 -26.26 -0.90 -1.38
C LEU A 43 -26.65 -0.58 0.07
N VAL A 44 -26.97 0.68 0.36
CA VAL A 44 -27.44 1.14 1.69
C VAL A 44 -28.66 0.34 2.15
N ARG A 45 -29.64 0.16 1.25
CA ARG A 45 -30.85 -0.63 1.52
C ARG A 45 -30.54 -2.12 1.77
N ARG A 46 -29.60 -2.71 1.01
CA ARG A 46 -29.17 -4.12 1.21
C ARG A 46 -28.47 -4.32 2.55
N LEU A 47 -27.75 -3.32 3.03
CA LEU A 47 -27.11 -3.35 4.35
C LEU A 47 -28.10 -3.06 5.50
N HIS A 48 -29.40 -2.94 5.19
CA HIS A 48 -30.46 -2.61 6.15
C HIS A 48 -30.22 -1.28 6.88
N LEU A 49 -29.47 -0.35 6.25
CA LEU A 49 -29.24 0.99 6.77
C LEU A 49 -30.37 1.91 6.34
N ASN A 50 -30.75 2.86 7.22
CA ASN A 50 -31.76 3.85 6.88
C ASN A 50 -31.16 4.88 5.93
N VAL A 51 -31.72 4.98 4.71
CA VAL A 51 -31.30 5.91 3.64
C VAL A 51 -31.38 7.38 4.08
N ASP A 52 -32.34 7.70 4.95
CA ASP A 52 -32.57 9.07 5.43
C ASP A 52 -31.64 9.44 6.60
N SER A 53 -30.86 8.51 7.12
CA SER A 53 -29.91 8.81 8.19
C SER A 53 -28.69 9.57 7.66
N HIS A 54 -28.08 10.39 8.53
CA HIS A 54 -27.04 11.36 8.17
C HIS A 54 -25.86 10.78 7.37
N TYR A 55 -25.30 9.65 7.82
CA TYR A 55 -24.13 9.05 7.18
C TYR A 55 -24.43 8.37 5.83
N PRO A 56 -25.44 7.50 5.69
CA PRO A 56 -25.84 6.94 4.40
C PRO A 56 -26.21 8.00 3.37
N ARG A 57 -26.90 9.07 3.77
CA ARG A 57 -27.26 10.16 2.88
C ARG A 57 -26.03 10.90 2.32
N ILE A 58 -25.03 11.23 3.15
CA ILE A 58 -23.77 11.82 2.68
C ILE A 58 -23.09 10.90 1.65
N PHE A 59 -23.12 9.59 1.85
CA PHE A 59 -22.55 8.62 0.92
C PHE A 59 -23.28 8.60 -0.42
N ILE A 60 -24.63 8.63 -0.42
CA ILE A 60 -25.45 8.68 -1.62
C ILE A 60 -25.23 10.01 -2.35
N ASP A 61 -25.28 11.15 -1.65
CA ASP A 61 -25.08 12.49 -2.23
C ASP A 61 -23.65 12.65 -2.83
N ALA A 62 -22.65 11.96 -2.26
CA ALA A 62 -21.32 11.93 -2.82
C ALA A 62 -21.25 11.05 -4.08
N ALA A 63 -21.99 9.94 -4.10
CA ALA A 63 -22.09 9.04 -5.24
C ALA A 63 -22.80 9.70 -6.44
N ASP A 64 -23.86 10.46 -6.19
CA ASP A 64 -24.61 11.22 -7.21
C ASP A 64 -23.76 12.28 -7.94
N LYS A 65 -22.70 12.76 -7.30
CA LYS A 65 -21.77 13.75 -7.89
C LYS A 65 -20.71 13.12 -8.80
N LEU A 66 -20.63 11.80 -8.86
CA LEU A 66 -19.65 11.09 -9.69
C LEU A 66 -20.22 10.91 -11.09
N ASP A 67 -19.69 11.66 -12.05
CA ASP A 67 -19.94 11.45 -13.47
C ASP A 67 -19.00 10.39 -14.08
N ASP A 68 -19.27 9.99 -15.30
CA ASP A 68 -18.49 8.99 -16.03
C ASP A 68 -17.00 9.40 -16.19
N ALA A 69 -16.69 10.68 -16.27
CA ALA A 69 -15.32 11.17 -16.40
C ALA A 69 -14.55 10.99 -15.08
N HIS A 70 -15.18 11.28 -13.97
CA HIS A 70 -14.61 11.03 -12.63
C HIS A 70 -14.41 9.53 -12.39
N LEU A 71 -15.39 8.69 -12.73
CA LEU A 71 -15.28 7.23 -12.60
C LEU A 71 -14.15 6.66 -13.43
N ARG A 72 -13.99 7.10 -14.68
CA ARG A 72 -12.86 6.69 -15.54
C ARG A 72 -11.53 7.10 -14.96
N THR A 73 -11.42 8.35 -14.49
CA THR A 73 -10.19 8.86 -13.89
C THR A 73 -9.81 8.06 -12.65
N LEU A 74 -10.75 7.84 -11.74
CA LEU A 74 -10.53 7.03 -10.53
C LEU A 74 -10.16 5.58 -10.87
N ALA A 75 -10.84 4.96 -11.83
CA ALA A 75 -10.52 3.60 -12.27
C ALA A 75 -9.12 3.49 -12.88
N MET A 76 -8.71 4.48 -13.70
CA MET A 76 -7.35 4.54 -14.27
C MET A 76 -6.29 4.75 -13.19
N VAL A 77 -6.52 5.64 -12.23
CA VAL A 77 -5.60 5.84 -11.09
C VAL A 77 -5.48 4.58 -10.26
N ALA A 78 -6.60 3.89 -9.99
CA ALA A 78 -6.60 2.62 -9.27
C ALA A 78 -5.82 1.53 -10.03
N LEU A 79 -5.97 1.46 -11.35
CA LEU A 79 -5.22 0.54 -12.20
C LEU A 79 -3.71 0.82 -12.14
N LEU A 80 -3.31 2.08 -12.34
CA LEU A 80 -1.89 2.48 -12.27
C LEU A 80 -1.30 2.19 -10.89
N TYR A 81 -2.00 2.55 -9.83
CA TYR A 81 -1.58 2.22 -8.46
C TYR A 81 -1.38 0.71 -8.27
N SER A 82 -2.33 -0.10 -8.74
CA SER A 82 -2.27 -1.56 -8.62
C SER A 82 -1.08 -2.14 -9.37
N LEU A 83 -0.79 -1.64 -10.59
CA LEU A 83 0.39 -2.04 -11.36
C LEU A 83 1.70 -1.74 -10.62
N VAL A 84 1.80 -0.53 -10.04
CA VAL A 84 2.96 -0.14 -9.23
C VAL A 84 3.13 -1.06 -8.02
N ARG A 85 2.04 -1.36 -7.30
CA ARG A 85 2.07 -2.28 -6.14
C ARG A 85 2.43 -3.71 -6.52
N PHE A 86 1.96 -4.21 -7.65
CA PHE A 86 2.37 -5.53 -8.13
C PHE A 86 3.83 -5.58 -8.55
N ALA A 87 4.34 -4.53 -9.23
CA ALA A 87 5.74 -4.43 -9.57
C ALA A 87 6.64 -4.38 -8.33
N GLU A 88 6.25 -3.60 -7.32
CA GLU A 88 6.91 -3.53 -6.02
C GLU A 88 6.89 -4.89 -5.31
N GLY A 89 5.72 -5.51 -5.17
CA GLY A 89 5.56 -6.83 -4.57
C GLY A 89 6.41 -7.90 -5.28
N TYR A 90 6.41 -7.90 -6.62
CA TYR A 90 7.26 -8.80 -7.40
C TYR A 90 8.76 -8.54 -7.17
N GLY A 91 9.17 -7.27 -7.14
CA GLY A 91 10.56 -6.90 -6.87
C GLY A 91 11.03 -7.32 -5.48
N LEU A 92 10.19 -7.12 -4.46
CA LEU A 92 10.46 -7.59 -3.08
C LEU A 92 10.50 -9.11 -2.98
N TRP A 93 9.61 -9.81 -3.68
CA TRP A 93 9.62 -11.28 -3.75
C TRP A 93 10.91 -11.82 -4.35
N ARG A 94 11.47 -11.11 -5.35
CA ARG A 94 12.71 -11.43 -6.04
C ARG A 94 13.95 -10.88 -5.31
N ASP A 95 13.83 -10.32 -4.12
CA ASP A 95 14.94 -9.72 -3.34
C ASP A 95 15.72 -8.64 -4.14
N ARG A 96 15.00 -7.83 -4.90
CA ARG A 96 15.58 -6.77 -5.73
C ARG A 96 15.76 -5.49 -4.93
N ARG A 97 16.99 -4.93 -4.91
CA ARG A 97 17.33 -3.69 -4.18
C ARG A 97 16.45 -2.50 -4.52
N TRP A 98 16.08 -2.33 -5.81
CA TRP A 98 15.22 -1.22 -6.22
C TRP A 98 13.85 -1.25 -5.54
N ALA A 99 13.29 -2.45 -5.35
CA ALA A 99 11.99 -2.60 -4.71
C ALA A 99 12.05 -2.32 -3.20
N GLU A 100 13.15 -2.67 -2.53
CA GLU A 100 13.38 -2.32 -1.13
C GLU A 100 13.45 -0.80 -0.94
N TRP A 101 14.19 -0.08 -1.80
CA TRP A 101 14.25 1.37 -1.80
C TRP A 101 12.90 2.00 -2.13
N PHE A 102 12.24 1.50 -3.17
CA PHE A 102 10.95 2.01 -3.60
C PHE A 102 9.89 1.85 -2.51
N GLY A 103 9.82 0.67 -1.86
CA GLY A 103 8.90 0.41 -0.76
C GLY A 103 9.18 1.28 0.47
N ALA A 104 10.47 1.47 0.83
CA ALA A 104 10.85 2.34 1.94
C ALA A 104 10.48 3.80 1.67
N ILE A 105 10.72 4.31 0.46
CA ILE A 105 10.41 5.70 0.09
C ILE A 105 8.90 5.88 -0.04
N SER A 106 8.20 5.02 -0.78
CA SER A 106 6.75 5.13 -0.98
C SER A 106 6.01 5.04 0.35
N GLY A 107 6.34 4.04 1.19
CA GLY A 107 5.77 3.91 2.53
C GLY A 107 6.11 5.11 3.41
N GLY A 108 7.36 5.60 3.37
CA GLY A 108 7.80 6.76 4.14
C GLY A 108 7.07 8.06 3.78
N ILE A 109 6.71 8.26 2.51
CA ILE A 109 5.92 9.43 2.07
C ILE A 109 4.50 9.39 2.63
N TYR A 110 3.91 8.20 2.80
CA TYR A 110 2.57 8.06 3.35
C TYR A 110 2.50 8.29 4.88
N LEU A 111 3.58 8.03 5.62
CA LEU A 111 3.60 8.18 7.09
C LEU A 111 3.17 9.58 7.58
N PRO A 112 3.69 10.70 7.06
CA PRO A 112 3.26 12.02 7.51
C PRO A 112 1.78 12.30 7.18
N LEU A 113 1.25 11.79 6.07
CA LEU A 113 -0.17 11.91 5.72
C LEU A 113 -1.04 11.11 6.68
N GLU A 114 -0.66 9.87 6.99
CA GLU A 114 -1.36 9.00 7.94
C GLU A 114 -1.35 9.58 9.37
N ILE A 115 -0.24 10.19 9.78
CA ILE A 115 -0.13 10.88 11.08
C ILE A 115 -1.07 12.09 11.11
N TYR A 116 -1.11 12.90 10.05
CA TYR A 116 -2.00 14.03 9.93
C TYR A 116 -3.48 13.61 9.99
N GLU A 117 -3.87 12.57 9.23
CA GLU A 117 -5.22 12.03 9.25
C GLU A 117 -5.62 11.44 10.61
N LEU A 118 -4.67 10.83 11.33
CA LEU A 118 -4.89 10.31 12.68
C LEU A 118 -5.14 11.44 13.67
N TRP A 119 -4.46 12.58 13.48
CA TRP A 119 -4.66 13.78 14.31
C TRP A 119 -6.06 14.36 14.14
N GLU A 120 -6.57 14.37 12.90
CA GLU A 120 -7.88 14.96 12.58
C GLU A 120 -9.05 14.08 13.04
N LYS A 121 -8.94 12.76 12.86
CA LYS A 121 -9.97 11.77 13.26
C LYS A 121 -9.32 10.47 13.69
N THR A 122 -9.20 10.28 15.01
CA THR A 122 -8.67 9.03 15.58
C THR A 122 -9.69 7.90 15.38
N THR A 123 -9.29 6.89 14.60
CA THR A 123 -10.07 5.67 14.39
C THR A 123 -9.15 4.46 14.55
N TRP A 124 -9.60 3.40 15.19
CA TRP A 124 -8.85 2.15 15.36
C TRP A 124 -8.28 1.60 14.05
N LEU A 125 -9.04 1.74 12.96
CA LEU A 125 -8.59 1.32 11.63
C LEU A 125 -7.38 2.12 11.16
N ARG A 126 -7.42 3.45 11.28
CA ARG A 126 -6.30 4.34 10.89
C ARG A 126 -5.06 4.09 11.73
N PHE A 127 -5.24 3.88 13.03
CA PHE A 127 -4.14 3.48 13.91
C PHE A 127 -3.51 2.16 13.48
N GLY A 128 -4.33 1.17 13.11
CA GLY A 128 -3.87 -0.12 12.58
C GLY A 128 -3.08 0.03 11.28
N VAL A 129 -3.57 0.82 10.33
CA VAL A 129 -2.90 1.07 9.04
C VAL A 129 -1.56 1.75 9.25
N LEU A 130 -1.52 2.83 10.04
CA LEU A 130 -0.26 3.53 10.39
C LEU A 130 0.75 2.58 11.04
N THR A 131 0.30 1.76 12.00
CA THR A 131 1.19 0.82 12.68
C THR A 131 1.81 -0.18 11.71
N VAL A 132 1.01 -0.76 10.81
CA VAL A 132 1.49 -1.71 9.81
C VAL A 132 2.47 -1.04 8.84
N ASN A 133 2.16 0.17 8.35
CA ASN A 133 3.06 0.92 7.47
C ASN A 133 4.38 1.28 8.16
N CYS A 134 4.34 1.73 9.41
CA CYS A 134 5.55 1.97 10.21
C CYS A 134 6.43 0.71 10.33
N ILE A 135 5.82 -0.45 10.62
CA ILE A 135 6.54 -1.72 10.73
C ILE A 135 7.21 -2.09 9.39
N VAL A 136 6.48 -1.96 8.29
CA VAL A 136 6.99 -2.28 6.94
C VAL A 136 8.14 -1.36 6.57
N VAL A 137 7.97 -0.05 6.70
CA VAL A 137 9.03 0.94 6.39
C VAL A 137 10.26 0.71 7.25
N PHE A 138 10.09 0.55 8.57
CA PHE A 138 11.19 0.29 9.48
C PHE A 138 11.94 -1.00 9.11
N TYR A 139 11.22 -2.06 8.79
CA TYR A 139 11.80 -3.34 8.37
C TYR A 139 12.62 -3.20 7.07
N LEU A 140 12.08 -2.51 6.05
CA LEU A 140 12.78 -2.27 4.79
C LEU A 140 14.03 -1.42 4.99
N VAL A 141 13.96 -0.35 5.79
CA VAL A 141 15.11 0.49 6.14
C VAL A 141 16.18 -0.33 6.87
N GLN A 142 15.80 -1.18 7.81
CA GLN A 142 16.77 -2.06 8.49
C GLN A 142 17.50 -2.99 7.52
N ILE A 143 16.80 -3.57 6.54
CA ILE A 143 17.41 -4.43 5.52
C ILE A 143 18.41 -3.63 4.68
N LEU A 144 18.01 -2.45 4.22
CA LEU A 144 18.86 -1.57 3.43
C LEU A 144 20.13 -1.18 4.17
N VAL A 145 20.02 -0.79 5.44
CA VAL A 145 21.18 -0.43 6.28
C VAL A 145 22.10 -1.64 6.50
N ARG A 146 21.54 -2.81 6.82
CA ARG A 146 22.35 -4.03 7.04
C ARG A 146 23.10 -4.49 5.80
N LYS A 147 22.51 -4.30 4.61
CA LYS A 147 23.18 -4.63 3.32
C LYS A 147 24.28 -3.62 2.95
N HIS A 148 24.32 -2.45 3.61
CA HIS A 148 25.31 -1.39 3.36
C HIS A 148 26.52 -1.43 4.31
N VAL A 149 26.47 -2.15 5.43
CA VAL A 149 27.59 -2.30 6.34
C VAL A 149 28.48 -3.43 5.81
N PRO A 150 29.70 -3.14 5.27
CA PRO A 150 30.64 -4.20 4.91
C PRO A 150 31.03 -4.95 6.19
N THR A 151 30.95 -6.26 6.16
CA THR A 151 31.46 -7.10 7.26
C THR A 151 32.95 -6.84 7.41
N PRO A 152 33.49 -6.58 8.60
CA PRO A 152 34.92 -6.30 8.82
C PRO A 152 35.86 -7.48 8.55
N GLU A 153 35.37 -8.59 8.00
CA GLU A 153 36.10 -9.87 7.85
C GLU A 153 37.00 -9.97 6.62
N ALA A 154 37.27 -8.85 5.93
CA ALA A 154 38.21 -8.86 4.79
C ALA A 154 39.60 -8.25 5.08
N ALA A 155 39.90 -7.96 6.35
CA ALA A 155 41.25 -7.58 6.76
C ALA A 155 41.99 -8.82 7.31
N THR A 156 42.15 -9.84 6.47
CA THR A 156 43.20 -10.83 6.74
C THR A 156 44.54 -10.14 6.47
N PRO A 157 45.41 -9.96 7.48
CA PRO A 157 46.76 -9.41 7.23
C PRO A 157 47.50 -10.35 6.30
N PRO A 158 48.35 -9.81 5.40
CA PRO A 158 49.15 -10.63 4.52
C PRO A 158 50.02 -11.57 5.36
N ALA A 159 49.98 -12.86 5.03
CA ALA A 159 50.84 -13.86 5.64
C ALA A 159 52.28 -13.37 5.50
N VAL A 160 52.91 -13.08 6.64
CA VAL A 160 54.37 -12.85 6.71
C VAL A 160 55.02 -14.13 6.24
N SER A 161 55.56 -14.12 5.03
CA SER A 161 56.40 -15.19 4.53
C SER A 161 57.66 -15.17 5.36
N ALA A 162 57.78 -16.11 6.29
CA ALA A 162 59.08 -16.46 6.88
C ALA A 162 59.92 -17.07 5.77
N GLY A 163 60.82 -16.27 5.19
CA GLY A 163 61.90 -16.77 4.34
C GLY A 163 62.95 -17.55 5.16
N PRO A 164 63.71 -18.41 4.51
CA PRO A 164 64.62 -19.37 5.14
C PRO A 164 65.81 -18.73 5.85
#